data_30847766e851f74d5022275c43d58802
#
_entry.id   30847766e851f74d5022275c43d58802
#
_cell.length_a   1.000
_cell.length_b   1.000
_cell.length_c   1.000
_cell.angle_alpha   90.00
_cell.angle_beta   90.00
_cell.angle_gamma   90.00
#
_symmetry.space_group_name_H-M   'P 1'
#
loop_
_entity.id
_entity.type
_entity.pdbx_description
1 polymer ?
#
loop_
_entity_poly.entity_id
_entity_poly.type
_entity_poly.pdbx_seq_one_letter_code
_entity_poly.pdbx_strand_id
1 'polypeptide(L)' 'MGKVKIYISGPIAHYDLHERKHAFLMAKERLESQGYDPVNPFDNGVPDDAHWREHMRADIAMLLKCDAIFMLPGWELSKG' A
#
# COMPACT_ATOMS: atom_id res chain seq x y z
N MET A 1 11.28 20.13 -7.95
CA MET A 1 9.89 19.85 -7.57
C MET A 1 9.70 18.38 -7.40
N GLY A 2 9.26 17.97 -6.24
CA GLY A 2 9.01 16.58 -5.97
C GLY A 2 7.70 16.09 -6.56
N LYS A 3 7.62 14.79 -6.77
CA LYS A 3 6.37 14.18 -7.16
C LYS A 3 5.47 14.06 -5.94
N VAL A 4 4.17 14.00 -6.16
CA VAL A 4 3.20 13.75 -5.08
C VAL A 4 3.37 12.32 -4.62
N LYS A 5 3.58 12.12 -3.34
CA LYS A 5 3.70 10.79 -2.76
C LYS A 5 2.32 10.28 -2.40
N ILE A 6 1.99 9.12 -2.93
CA ILE A 6 0.67 8.52 -2.74
C ILE A 6 0.83 7.16 -2.07
N TYR A 7 0.22 7.01 -0.90
CA TYR A 7 0.23 5.76 -0.18
C TYR A 7 -0.86 4.84 -0.74
N ILE A 8 -0.48 3.63 -1.12
CA ILE A 8 -1.44 2.66 -1.65
C ILE A 8 -2.05 1.91 -0.46
N SER A 9 -3.37 1.94 -0.35
CA SER A 9 -4.09 1.30 0.74
C SER A 9 -5.15 0.35 0.18
N GLY A 10 -5.38 -0.75 0.89
CA GLY A 10 -6.40 -1.70 0.48
C GLY A 10 -6.47 -2.86 1.46
N PRO A 11 -7.52 -3.69 1.36
CA PRO A 11 -7.65 -4.83 2.26
C PRO A 11 -6.58 -5.87 1.98
N ILE A 12 -6.01 -6.43 3.05
CA ILE A 12 -4.98 -7.47 2.96
C ILE A 12 -5.44 -8.73 3.70
N ALA A 13 -5.97 -8.55 4.91
CA ALA A 13 -6.41 -9.67 5.73
C ALA A 13 -7.55 -10.43 5.07
N HIS A 14 -7.52 -11.75 5.18
CA HIS A 14 -8.54 -12.65 4.63
C HIS A 14 -8.52 -12.76 3.10
N TYR A 15 -7.50 -12.21 2.47
CA TYR A 15 -7.29 -12.33 1.02
C TYR A 15 -6.02 -13.11 0.76
N ASP A 16 -5.91 -13.64 -0.45
CA ASP A 16 -4.69 -14.29 -0.89
C ASP A 16 -3.56 -13.25 -0.92
N LEU A 17 -2.53 -13.46 -0.11
CA LEU A 17 -1.44 -12.52 -0.01
C LEU A 17 -0.74 -12.29 -1.35
N HIS A 18 -0.55 -13.35 -2.12
CA HIS A 18 0.08 -13.25 -3.43
C HIS A 18 -0.73 -12.36 -4.36
N GLU A 19 -2.04 -12.55 -4.35
CA GLU A 19 -2.94 -11.73 -5.17
C GLU A 19 -2.92 -10.26 -4.72
N ARG A 20 -2.88 -10.03 -3.40
CA ARG A 20 -2.83 -8.67 -2.89
C ARG A 20 -1.54 -7.98 -3.26
N LYS A 21 -0.41 -8.68 -3.16
CA LYS A 21 0.88 -8.11 -3.57
C LYS A 21 0.85 -7.72 -5.04
N HIS A 22 0.24 -8.56 -5.88
CA HIS A 22 0.11 -8.27 -7.30
C HIS A 22 -0.76 -7.04 -7.54
N ALA A 23 -1.90 -6.94 -6.86
CA ALA A 23 -2.79 -5.80 -6.99
C ALA A 23 -2.11 -4.50 -6.58
N PHE A 24 -1.35 -4.53 -5.50
CA PHE A 24 -0.61 -3.36 -5.03
C PHE A 24 0.48 -2.96 -6.03
N LEU A 25 1.16 -3.95 -6.59
CA LEU A 25 2.20 -3.68 -7.60
C LEU A 25 1.60 -3.05 -8.85
N MET A 26 0.47 -3.54 -9.32
CA MET A 26 -0.20 -2.98 -10.48
C MET A 26 -0.62 -1.53 -10.24
N ALA A 27 -1.14 -1.25 -9.05
CA ALA A 27 -1.49 0.12 -8.68
C ALA A 27 -0.27 1.02 -8.66
N LYS A 28 0.84 0.51 -8.12
CA LYS A 28 2.10 1.25 -8.08
C LYS A 28 2.55 1.63 -9.48
N GLU A 29 2.55 0.67 -10.40
CA GLU A 29 2.98 0.93 -11.78
C GLU A 29 2.07 1.94 -12.46
N ARG A 30 0.78 1.84 -12.21
CA ARG A 30 -0.18 2.75 -12.80
C ARG A 30 0.05 4.19 -12.32
N LEU A 31 0.27 4.36 -11.03
CA LEU A 31 0.53 5.69 -10.48
C LEU A 31 1.85 6.25 -10.98
N GLU A 32 2.87 5.41 -11.09
CA GLU A 32 4.14 5.85 -11.65
C GLU A 32 3.99 6.34 -13.09
N SER A 33 3.19 5.66 -13.88
CA SER A 33 2.97 6.05 -15.27
C SER A 33 2.23 7.38 -15.37
N GLN A 34 1.53 7.79 -14.31
CA GLN A 34 0.82 9.06 -14.26
C GLN A 34 1.65 10.19 -13.65
N GLY A 35 2.91 9.90 -13.29
CA GLY A 35 3.80 10.92 -12.77
C GLY A 35 3.80 11.06 -11.26
N TYR A 36 3.16 10.14 -10.54
CA TYR A 36 3.16 10.15 -9.09
C TYR A 36 4.29 9.31 -8.52
N ASP A 37 4.51 9.45 -7.22
CA ASP A 37 5.49 8.66 -6.48
C ASP A 37 4.72 7.74 -5.52
N PRO A 38 4.37 6.53 -5.97
CA PRO A 38 3.57 5.62 -5.13
C PRO A 38 4.41 4.99 -4.03
N VAL A 39 3.78 4.80 -2.88
CA VAL A 39 4.39 4.13 -1.74
C VAL A 39 3.60 2.84 -1.49
N ASN A 40 4.26 1.71 -1.71
CA ASN A 40 3.64 0.39 -1.55
C ASN A 40 3.94 -0.13 -0.14
N PRO A 41 2.92 -0.41 0.69
CA PRO A 41 3.17 -0.88 2.05
C PRO A 41 3.89 -2.22 2.13
N PHE A 42 3.85 -3.02 1.07
CA PHE A 42 4.63 -4.26 1.04
C PHE A 42 6.13 -4.01 0.96
N ASP A 43 6.54 -2.79 0.63
CA ASP A 43 7.94 -2.39 0.57
C ASP A 43 8.38 -1.72 1.87
N ASN A 44 7.77 -2.07 2.99
CA ASN A 44 8.06 -1.42 4.26
C ASN A 44 9.37 -1.85 4.92
N GLY A 45 10.07 -2.82 4.32
CA GLY A 45 11.36 -3.27 4.86
C GLY A 45 11.26 -4.23 6.03
N VAL A 46 10.06 -4.60 6.43
CA VAL A 46 9.84 -5.52 7.54
C VAL A 46 9.64 -6.92 6.98
N PRO A 47 10.30 -7.95 7.56
CA PRO A 47 10.11 -9.33 7.10
C PRO A 47 8.64 -9.75 7.20
N ASP A 48 8.21 -10.60 6.27
CA ASP A 48 6.82 -11.05 6.24
C ASP A 48 6.40 -11.78 7.52
N ASP A 49 7.34 -12.45 8.17
CA ASP A 49 7.06 -13.19 9.40
C ASP A 49 7.23 -12.35 10.67
N ALA A 50 7.48 -11.07 10.53
CA ALA A 50 7.61 -10.18 11.68
C ALA A 50 6.26 -10.00 12.36
N HIS A 51 6.32 -9.57 13.63
CA HIS A 51 5.12 -9.33 14.40
C HIS A 51 4.26 -8.27 13.72
N TRP A 52 2.94 -8.44 13.80
CA TRP A 52 1.97 -7.53 13.23
C TRP A 52 2.24 -6.07 13.62
N ARG A 53 2.63 -5.84 14.87
CA ARG A 53 2.90 -4.49 15.37
C ARG A 53 4.02 -3.80 14.59
N GLU A 54 5.03 -4.55 14.19
CA GLU A 54 6.16 -3.98 13.44
C GLU A 54 5.72 -3.56 12.06
N HIS A 55 4.87 -4.35 11.41
CA HIS A 55 4.30 -3.98 10.12
C HIS A 55 3.48 -2.71 10.23
N MET A 56 2.65 -2.61 11.29
CA MET A 56 1.81 -1.44 11.49
C MET A 56 2.64 -0.18 11.71
N ARG A 57 3.72 -0.28 12.50
CA ARG A 57 4.59 0.87 12.73
C ARG A 57 5.24 1.35 11.44
N ALA A 58 5.73 0.41 10.63
CA ALA A 58 6.37 0.76 9.36
C ALA A 58 5.36 1.38 8.39
N ASP A 59 4.17 0.81 8.31
CA ASP A 59 3.13 1.32 7.43
C ASP A 59 2.68 2.72 7.83
N ILE A 60 2.51 2.96 9.11
CA ILE A 60 2.12 4.28 9.60
C ILE A 60 3.23 5.30 9.30
N ALA A 61 4.48 4.92 9.47
CA ALA A 61 5.60 5.80 9.16
C ALA A 61 5.61 6.16 7.68
N MET A 62 5.33 5.19 6.81
CA MET A 62 5.24 5.44 5.37
C MET A 62 4.09 6.39 5.05
N LEU A 63 2.93 6.15 5.66
CA LEU A 63 1.74 6.97 5.44
C LEU A 63 1.99 8.42 5.82
N LEU A 64 2.67 8.67 6.94
CA LEU A 64 2.93 10.02 7.40
C LEU A 64 3.83 10.81 6.45
N LYS A 65 4.56 10.14 5.58
CA LYS A 65 5.42 10.79 4.60
C LYS A 65 4.71 11.04 3.28
N CYS A 66 3.47 10.59 3.16
CA CYS A 66 2.73 10.69 1.91
C CYS A 66 1.80 11.89 1.91
N ASP A 67 1.50 12.38 0.70
CA ASP A 67 0.62 13.53 0.51
C ASP A 67 -0.82 13.11 0.26
N ALA A 68 -1.05 11.87 -0.16
CA ALA A 68 -2.37 11.38 -0.51
C ALA A 68 -2.46 9.87 -0.31
N ILE A 69 -3.66 9.35 -0.34
CA ILE A 69 -3.93 7.92 -0.22
C ILE A 69 -4.70 7.47 -1.45
N PHE A 70 -4.24 6.36 -2.05
CA PHE A 70 -4.95 5.72 -3.14
C PHE A 70 -5.60 4.44 -2.60
N MET A 71 -6.94 4.39 -2.63
CA MET A 71 -7.68 3.23 -2.13
C MET A 71 -7.89 2.23 -3.25
N LEU A 72 -7.38 1.02 -3.07
CA LEU A 72 -7.57 -0.04 -4.07
C LEU A 72 -9.05 -0.44 -4.15
N PRO A 73 -9.51 -0.85 -5.34
CA PRO A 73 -10.87 -1.37 -5.49
C PRO A 73 -11.09 -2.57 -4.58
N GLY A 74 -12.28 -2.70 -4.06
CA GLY A 74 -12.66 -3.82 -3.20
C GLY A 74 -12.73 -3.49 -1.73
N TRP A 75 -12.21 -2.36 -1.29
CA TRP A 75 -12.26 -2.00 0.14
C TRP A 75 -13.71 -1.87 0.63
N GLU A 76 -14.60 -1.42 -0.22
CA GLU A 76 -16.00 -1.26 0.14
C GLU A 76 -16.73 -2.60 0.23
N LEU A 77 -16.19 -3.64 -0.38
CA LEU A 77 -16.79 -4.97 -0.32
C LEU A 77 -16.55 -5.64 1.04
N SER A 78 -15.57 -5.17 1.79
CA SER A 78 -15.23 -5.79 3.06
C SER A 78 -16.30 -5.58 4.12
N LYS A 79 -17.17 -4.64 3.92
CA LYS A 79 -18.26 -4.38 4.86
C LYS A 79 -19.53 -5.17 4.59
N GLY A 80 -19.55 -5.82 3.45
CA GLY A 80 -20.74 -6.53 2.96
C GLY A 80 -21.07 -7.77 3.70
#